data_bb4eba628c37d8c34c595ae9ddb0b298
#
_entry.id   bb4eba628c37d8c34c595ae9ddb0b298
#
_cell.length_a   1.000
_cell.length_b   1.000
_cell.length_c   1.000
_cell.angle_alpha   90.00
_cell.angle_beta   90.00
_cell.angle_gamma   90.00
#
_symmetry.space_group_name_H-M   'P 1'
#
loop_
_entity.id
_entity.type
_entity.pdbx_description
1 polymer ?
#
loop_
_entity_poly.entity_id
_entity_poly.type
_entity_poly.pdbx_seq_one_letter_code
_entity_poly.pdbx_strand_id
1 'polypeptide(L)'
;LLGSSEGIKEGQSVKRTGRVASIMVNENMLGRVINPLGQPLDGGGDIEGEKYLMPLDRKAPGVIYRQPVTESLATGLKSVDSMIPIGRGQRELIIGDRQTGKTAIAIDTIINQRANFEAGNPVYCIYVAIGQKASTVANIVNILKERGALEYTTIVSATAAESAALQYYAPMAGAAIGEFFRDRGKHALVVYDDLSKQAVAYREVSLILRRPSGREAYPGDVFYLHSRLLERAAKINNQQEVAEQMNDLPESLKGMVKGGGSLTALPIIETQAGDVSAYIPTNVISITDGQIYLDTNLFNQGFRPAIDVGISVSRVGGSAQIKSMKKVAGTLKIDQAQYRELEAFAKFSSDMDAVTAMTIDRGRKNNQLLIQAQYAPMPVAEQVAILYCGTKGLLSQVPLEHVRDFQEQYLNVLRASHKDSVLAGLA
;
A
#
# COMPACT_ATOMS: atom_id res chain seq x y z
N LEU A 1 -27.86 -7.57 -7.90
CA LEU A 1 -27.32 -8.06 -9.17
C LEU A 1 -25.83 -7.73 -9.27
N LEU A 2 -25.04 -8.71 -9.59
CA LEU A 2 -23.59 -8.59 -9.82
C LEU A 2 -23.28 -8.61 -11.33
N GLY A 3 -23.94 -7.73 -12.11
CA GLY A 3 -23.82 -7.65 -13.56
C GLY A 3 -24.81 -6.68 -14.15
N SER A 4 -25.00 -6.74 -15.49
CA SER A 4 -25.96 -5.89 -16.19
C SER A 4 -27.40 -6.16 -15.71
N SER A 5 -28.18 -5.09 -15.54
CA SER A 5 -29.61 -5.15 -15.27
C SER A 5 -30.46 -5.16 -16.55
N GLU A 6 -29.81 -5.14 -17.71
CA GLU A 6 -30.53 -5.18 -18.99
C GLU A 6 -31.34 -6.46 -19.13
N GLY A 7 -32.59 -6.32 -19.54
CA GLY A 7 -33.51 -7.45 -19.72
C GLY A 7 -34.20 -7.96 -18.44
N ILE A 8 -33.91 -7.39 -17.26
CA ILE A 8 -34.59 -7.75 -16.01
C ILE A 8 -35.93 -6.96 -15.92
N LYS A 9 -36.99 -7.70 -15.72
CA LYS A 9 -38.36 -7.15 -15.64
C LYS A 9 -39.04 -7.61 -14.37
N GLU A 10 -40.01 -6.81 -13.91
CA GLU A 10 -40.91 -7.17 -12.82
C GLU A 10 -41.64 -8.49 -13.14
N GLY A 11 -41.81 -9.35 -12.15
CA GLY A 11 -42.45 -10.67 -12.29
C GLY A 11 -41.56 -11.81 -12.72
N GLN A 12 -40.27 -11.58 -12.99
CA GLN A 12 -39.34 -12.66 -13.28
C GLN A 12 -39.01 -13.49 -12.04
N SER A 13 -38.81 -14.79 -12.20
CA SER A 13 -38.43 -15.70 -11.12
C SER A 13 -36.98 -15.52 -10.73
N VAL A 14 -36.73 -15.45 -9.42
CA VAL A 14 -35.37 -15.42 -8.84
C VAL A 14 -35.09 -16.71 -8.06
N LYS A 15 -33.98 -17.38 -8.36
CA LYS A 15 -33.52 -18.55 -7.60
C LYS A 15 -32.34 -18.14 -6.75
N ARG A 16 -32.40 -18.42 -5.44
CA ARG A 16 -31.22 -18.29 -4.59
C ARG A 16 -30.23 -19.40 -4.87
N THR A 17 -28.94 -19.07 -4.82
CA THR A 17 -27.84 -20.03 -5.09
C THR A 17 -27.61 -20.98 -3.91
N GLY A 18 -28.08 -20.65 -2.71
CA GLY A 18 -27.77 -21.37 -1.47
C GLY A 18 -26.33 -21.16 -0.98
N ARG A 19 -25.54 -20.31 -1.63
CA ARG A 19 -24.15 -20.01 -1.30
C ARG A 19 -23.99 -18.57 -0.89
N VAL A 20 -23.07 -18.31 0.05
CA VAL A 20 -22.58 -16.98 0.37
C VAL A 20 -21.79 -16.43 -0.84
N ALA A 21 -21.85 -15.12 -1.06
CA ALA A 21 -21.07 -14.48 -2.13
C ALA A 21 -19.58 -14.81 -1.95
N SER A 22 -19.00 -15.43 -2.97
CA SER A 22 -17.65 -16.00 -2.90
C SER A 22 -16.95 -15.86 -4.25
N ILE A 23 -15.63 -15.90 -4.21
CA ILE A 23 -14.75 -15.92 -5.38
C ILE A 23 -13.98 -17.25 -5.40
N MET A 24 -13.78 -17.81 -6.59
CA MET A 24 -12.90 -18.97 -6.79
C MET A 24 -11.45 -18.48 -6.94
N VAL A 25 -10.56 -18.93 -6.08
CA VAL A 25 -9.15 -18.48 -6.04
C VAL A 25 -8.21 -19.66 -6.26
N ASN A 26 -7.12 -19.42 -6.96
CA ASN A 26 -5.95 -20.31 -7.04
C ASN A 26 -4.67 -19.54 -7.36
N GLU A 27 -3.53 -20.20 -7.37
CA GLU A 27 -2.22 -19.57 -7.66
C GLU A 27 -2.09 -19.11 -9.12
N ASN A 28 -2.84 -19.70 -10.06
CA ASN A 28 -2.81 -19.32 -11.47
C ASN A 28 -3.51 -17.96 -11.75
N MET A 29 -4.07 -17.31 -10.72
CA MET A 29 -4.51 -15.90 -10.79
C MET A 29 -3.34 -14.92 -10.84
N LEU A 30 -2.15 -15.33 -10.46
CA LEU A 30 -0.95 -14.49 -10.57
C LEU A 30 -0.66 -14.20 -12.04
N GLY A 31 -0.34 -12.96 -12.34
CA GLY A 31 -0.13 -12.49 -13.71
C GLY A 31 -1.42 -12.14 -14.47
N ARG A 32 -2.60 -12.31 -13.87
CA ARG A 32 -3.89 -12.14 -14.54
C ARG A 32 -4.61 -10.87 -14.10
N VAL A 33 -5.45 -10.37 -15.01
CA VAL A 33 -6.41 -9.29 -14.75
C VAL A 33 -7.80 -9.87 -14.71
N ILE A 34 -8.49 -9.72 -13.58
CA ILE A 34 -9.80 -10.33 -13.34
C ILE A 34 -10.81 -9.29 -12.86
N ASN A 35 -12.10 -9.61 -12.97
CA ASN A 35 -13.16 -8.85 -12.32
C ASN A 35 -13.39 -9.33 -10.86
N PRO A 36 -14.21 -8.65 -10.04
CA PRO A 36 -14.49 -9.07 -8.66
C PRO A 36 -15.15 -10.45 -8.51
N LEU A 37 -15.64 -11.05 -9.59
CA LEU A 37 -16.20 -12.40 -9.61
C LEU A 37 -15.16 -13.47 -9.98
N GLY A 38 -13.91 -13.09 -10.25
CA GLY A 38 -12.83 -13.99 -10.65
C GLY A 38 -12.80 -14.33 -12.15
N GLN A 39 -13.57 -13.61 -12.96
CA GLN A 39 -13.58 -13.80 -14.41
C GLN A 39 -12.42 -13.02 -15.06
N PRO A 40 -11.65 -13.62 -15.98
CA PRO A 40 -10.54 -12.96 -16.64
C PRO A 40 -11.01 -11.83 -17.57
N LEU A 41 -10.26 -10.74 -17.57
CA LEU A 41 -10.48 -9.55 -18.41
C LEU A 41 -9.32 -9.31 -19.40
N ASP A 42 -8.28 -10.12 -19.34
CA ASP A 42 -7.01 -9.95 -20.09
C ASP A 42 -6.98 -10.70 -21.42
N GLY A 43 -8.05 -11.38 -21.79
CA GLY A 43 -8.11 -12.18 -23.01
C GLY A 43 -7.29 -13.49 -22.95
N GLY A 44 -6.72 -13.83 -21.80
CA GLY A 44 -5.88 -15.03 -21.60
C GLY A 44 -6.65 -16.34 -21.41
N GLY A 45 -7.95 -16.38 -21.69
CA GLY A 45 -8.80 -17.55 -21.45
C GLY A 45 -9.09 -17.80 -19.96
N ASP A 46 -9.79 -18.89 -19.67
CA ASP A 46 -10.16 -19.28 -18.31
C ASP A 46 -8.93 -19.59 -17.44
N ILE A 47 -9.04 -19.30 -16.16
CA ILE A 47 -7.99 -19.63 -15.19
C ILE A 47 -8.13 -21.11 -14.84
N GLU A 48 -7.15 -21.89 -15.23
CA GLU A 48 -7.11 -23.33 -15.01
C GLU A 48 -6.59 -23.70 -13.60
N GLY A 49 -6.69 -24.98 -13.25
CA GLY A 49 -6.18 -25.53 -12.00
C GLY A 49 -7.25 -25.70 -10.91
N GLU A 50 -6.84 -26.29 -9.80
CA GLU A 50 -7.70 -26.49 -8.64
C GLU A 50 -8.10 -25.14 -8.03
N LYS A 51 -9.39 -24.95 -7.78
CA LYS A 51 -9.96 -23.68 -7.33
C LYS A 51 -10.54 -23.84 -5.92
N TYR A 52 -10.23 -22.86 -5.09
CA TYR A 52 -10.65 -22.79 -3.70
C TYR A 52 -11.72 -21.71 -3.53
N LEU A 53 -12.83 -22.07 -2.92
CA LEU A 53 -13.94 -21.14 -2.71
C LEU A 53 -13.66 -20.24 -1.51
N MET A 54 -13.45 -18.96 -1.76
CA MET A 54 -13.18 -17.94 -0.74
C MET A 54 -14.39 -17.01 -0.58
N PRO A 55 -14.97 -16.88 0.62
CA PRO A 55 -16.04 -15.91 0.88
C PRO A 55 -15.55 -14.47 0.64
N LEU A 56 -16.37 -13.65 -0.04
CA LEU A 56 -16.06 -12.23 -0.24
C LEU A 56 -16.12 -11.44 1.07
N ASP A 57 -17.14 -11.68 1.89
CA ASP A 57 -17.28 -11.07 3.21
C ASP A 57 -16.98 -12.12 4.29
N ARG A 58 -15.85 -11.96 4.94
CA ARG A 58 -15.34 -12.87 5.96
C ARG A 58 -14.93 -12.07 7.19
N LYS A 59 -15.19 -12.62 8.38
CA LYS A 59 -14.72 -12.02 9.63
C LYS A 59 -13.20 -12.02 9.69
N ALA A 60 -12.67 -10.91 10.18
CA ALA A 60 -11.24 -10.78 10.43
C ALA A 60 -10.75 -11.80 11.47
N PRO A 61 -9.47 -12.23 11.42
CA PRO A 61 -8.89 -13.08 12.45
C PRO A 61 -9.02 -12.43 13.83
N GLY A 62 -9.47 -13.20 14.83
CA GLY A 62 -9.54 -12.76 16.23
C GLY A 62 -8.14 -12.48 16.82
N VAL A 63 -8.11 -11.83 17.98
CA VAL A 63 -6.87 -11.35 18.64
C VAL A 63 -5.87 -12.48 18.90
N ILE A 64 -6.32 -13.64 19.35
CA ILE A 64 -5.45 -14.80 19.67
C ILE A 64 -4.76 -15.41 18.44
N TYR A 65 -5.31 -15.21 17.26
CA TYR A 65 -4.76 -15.74 16.00
C TYR A 65 -3.74 -14.80 15.35
N ARG A 66 -3.55 -13.61 15.94
CA ARG A 66 -2.60 -12.60 15.44
C ARG A 66 -1.31 -12.61 16.24
N GLN A 67 -0.26 -12.07 15.61
CA GLN A 67 0.98 -11.73 16.30
C GLN A 67 1.43 -10.32 15.94
N PRO A 68 2.33 -9.72 16.73
CA PRO A 68 2.88 -8.40 16.45
C PRO A 68 3.56 -8.33 15.08
N VAL A 69 3.48 -7.17 14.45
CA VAL A 69 4.14 -6.86 13.19
C VAL A 69 5.60 -6.48 13.47
N THR A 70 6.53 -7.34 13.08
CA THR A 70 7.98 -7.16 13.32
C THR A 70 8.83 -7.34 12.07
N GLU A 71 8.24 -7.79 10.97
CA GLU A 71 8.95 -8.00 9.70
C GLU A 71 8.71 -6.83 8.76
N SER A 72 9.78 -6.32 8.13
CA SER A 72 9.69 -5.22 7.18
C SER A 72 8.99 -5.62 5.88
N LEU A 73 8.14 -4.72 5.38
CA LEU A 73 7.71 -4.68 3.99
C LEU A 73 8.37 -3.45 3.34
N ALA A 74 9.53 -3.63 2.74
CA ALA A 74 10.23 -2.52 2.09
C ALA A 74 9.46 -2.05 0.85
N THR A 75 9.25 -0.74 0.78
CA THR A 75 8.57 -0.10 -0.36
C THR A 75 9.54 0.25 -1.50
N GLY A 76 10.82 0.31 -1.21
CA GLY A 76 11.85 0.81 -2.11
C GLY A 76 11.91 2.33 -2.21
N LEU A 77 11.10 3.04 -1.42
CA LEU A 77 11.06 4.49 -1.34
C LEU A 77 11.80 4.98 -0.10
N LYS A 78 12.86 5.76 -0.32
CA LYS A 78 13.73 6.26 0.76
C LYS A 78 12.95 6.97 1.88
N SER A 79 12.01 7.82 1.49
CA SER A 79 11.19 8.59 2.44
C SER A 79 10.23 7.73 3.26
N VAL A 80 9.68 6.66 2.68
CA VAL A 80 8.78 5.74 3.38
C VAL A 80 9.58 4.81 4.28
N ASP A 81 10.52 4.06 3.72
CA ASP A 81 11.26 3.02 4.44
C ASP A 81 12.08 3.58 5.62
N SER A 82 12.53 4.86 5.52
CA SER A 82 13.29 5.52 6.58
C SER A 82 12.42 6.15 7.67
N MET A 83 11.31 6.81 7.32
CA MET A 83 10.56 7.65 8.27
C MET A 83 9.15 7.14 8.60
N ILE A 84 8.57 6.31 7.73
CA ILE A 84 7.21 5.78 7.84
C ILE A 84 7.23 4.29 7.47
N PRO A 85 8.01 3.47 8.17
CA PRO A 85 8.21 2.08 7.79
C PRO A 85 6.93 1.25 7.87
N ILE A 86 6.76 0.36 6.91
CA ILE A 86 5.63 -0.55 6.81
C ILE A 86 6.08 -1.97 7.16
N GLY A 87 5.29 -2.66 7.95
CA GLY A 87 5.52 -4.05 8.31
C GLY A 87 4.54 -5.01 7.64
N ARG A 88 4.94 -6.27 7.50
CA ARG A 88 4.11 -7.35 6.96
C ARG A 88 2.93 -7.65 7.89
N GLY A 89 1.73 -7.37 7.44
CA GLY A 89 0.48 -7.49 8.21
C GLY A 89 -0.08 -6.15 8.72
N GLN A 90 0.59 -5.04 8.41
CA GLN A 90 0.15 -3.69 8.75
C GLN A 90 -0.88 -3.15 7.75
N ARG A 91 -1.67 -2.18 8.20
CA ARG A 91 -2.57 -1.37 7.37
C ARG A 91 -2.02 0.05 7.33
N GLU A 92 -1.44 0.46 6.22
CA GLU A 92 -0.90 1.82 6.07
C GLU A 92 -1.66 2.57 5.00
N LEU A 93 -2.31 3.66 5.38
CA LEU A 93 -3.13 4.48 4.48
C LEU A 93 -2.24 5.37 3.61
N ILE A 94 -2.52 5.42 2.32
CA ILE A 94 -1.97 6.42 1.40
C ILE A 94 -3.05 7.45 1.10
N ILE A 95 -2.85 8.70 1.50
CA ILE A 95 -3.88 9.73 1.45
C ILE A 95 -3.34 11.03 0.84
N GLY A 96 -4.14 11.71 0.05
CA GLY A 96 -3.80 12.98 -0.57
C GLY A 96 -4.74 13.34 -1.72
N ASP A 97 -4.56 14.53 -2.26
CA ASP A 97 -5.39 15.04 -3.36
C ASP A 97 -5.15 14.25 -4.66
N ARG A 98 -6.01 14.50 -5.64
CA ARG A 98 -5.89 13.88 -6.97
C ARG A 98 -4.55 14.22 -7.60
N GLN A 99 -3.90 13.24 -8.25
CA GLN A 99 -2.63 13.36 -8.97
C GLN A 99 -1.41 13.73 -8.12
N THR A 100 -1.44 13.51 -6.81
CA THR A 100 -0.28 13.73 -5.91
C THR A 100 0.71 12.56 -5.87
N GLY A 101 0.44 11.46 -6.60
CA GLY A 101 1.34 10.31 -6.68
C GLY A 101 0.97 9.13 -5.77
N LYS A 102 -0.26 9.07 -5.24
CA LYS A 102 -0.74 7.95 -4.37
C LYS A 102 -0.53 6.58 -5.01
N THR A 103 -1.07 6.41 -6.22
CA THR A 103 -0.93 5.16 -7.00
C THR A 103 0.53 4.83 -7.28
N ALA A 104 1.39 5.84 -7.52
CA ALA A 104 2.82 5.62 -7.78
C ALA A 104 3.52 4.96 -6.59
N ILE A 105 3.26 5.40 -5.35
CA ILE A 105 3.81 4.78 -4.13
C ILE A 105 3.40 3.31 -4.04
N ALA A 106 2.13 3.01 -4.31
CA ALA A 106 1.63 1.64 -4.28
C ALA A 106 2.28 0.75 -5.35
N ILE A 107 2.42 1.26 -6.58
CA ILE A 107 3.07 0.54 -7.68
C ILE A 107 4.56 0.34 -7.41
N ASP A 108 5.28 1.36 -6.91
CA ASP A 108 6.68 1.21 -6.50
C ASP A 108 6.84 0.14 -5.41
N THR A 109 5.93 0.09 -4.45
CA THR A 109 5.92 -0.95 -3.42
C THR A 109 5.76 -2.35 -4.02
N ILE A 110 4.87 -2.52 -5.00
CA ILE A 110 4.69 -3.79 -5.71
C ILE A 110 5.95 -4.16 -6.48
N ILE A 111 6.52 -3.24 -7.26
CA ILE A 111 7.74 -3.46 -8.05
C ILE A 111 8.90 -3.87 -7.14
N ASN A 112 9.02 -3.27 -5.97
CA ASN A 112 10.09 -3.57 -5.02
C ASN A 112 10.05 -5.01 -4.45
N GLN A 113 8.91 -5.71 -4.53
CA GLN A 113 8.80 -7.09 -4.07
C GLN A 113 9.47 -8.11 -5.01
N ARG A 114 9.96 -7.67 -6.18
CA ARG A 114 10.64 -8.53 -7.14
C ARG A 114 11.83 -9.26 -6.53
N ALA A 115 12.65 -8.58 -5.74
CA ALA A 115 13.80 -9.21 -5.09
C ALA A 115 13.38 -10.34 -4.13
N ASN A 116 12.28 -10.18 -3.40
CA ASN A 116 11.71 -11.23 -2.54
C ASN A 116 11.20 -12.41 -3.36
N PHE A 117 10.58 -12.16 -4.51
CA PHE A 117 10.10 -13.20 -5.42
C PHE A 117 11.26 -14.02 -5.99
N GLU A 118 12.29 -13.36 -6.50
CA GLU A 118 13.51 -14.00 -7.03
C GLU A 118 14.29 -14.78 -5.95
N ALA A 119 14.25 -14.34 -4.70
CA ALA A 119 14.88 -15.01 -3.56
C ALA A 119 14.08 -16.21 -3.01
N GLY A 120 12.91 -16.52 -3.60
CA GLY A 120 12.06 -17.65 -3.16
C GLY A 120 11.24 -17.40 -1.89
N ASN A 121 11.16 -16.15 -1.43
CA ASN A 121 10.30 -15.71 -0.32
C ASN A 121 9.32 -14.61 -0.79
N PRO A 122 8.40 -14.94 -1.70
CA PRO A 122 7.56 -13.96 -2.37
C PRO A 122 6.59 -13.25 -1.41
N VAL A 123 6.32 -11.99 -1.73
CA VAL A 123 5.14 -11.26 -1.30
C VAL A 123 4.20 -11.21 -2.49
N TYR A 124 3.11 -11.95 -2.43
CA TYR A 124 2.11 -11.97 -3.50
C TYR A 124 1.29 -10.69 -3.46
N CYS A 125 1.24 -9.98 -4.57
CA CYS A 125 0.61 -8.68 -4.63
C CYS A 125 -0.78 -8.75 -5.27
N ILE A 126 -1.72 -8.02 -4.73
CA ILE A 126 -3.07 -7.87 -5.28
C ILE A 126 -3.33 -6.37 -5.45
N TYR A 127 -3.49 -5.92 -6.68
CA TYR A 127 -3.86 -4.55 -6.98
C TYR A 127 -5.34 -4.48 -7.33
N VAL A 128 -6.11 -3.76 -6.53
CA VAL A 128 -7.56 -3.61 -6.71
C VAL A 128 -7.86 -2.23 -7.26
N ALA A 129 -8.23 -2.15 -8.54
CA ALA A 129 -8.66 -0.94 -9.22
C ALA A 129 -10.17 -0.76 -9.04
N ILE A 130 -10.58 0.31 -8.35
CA ILE A 130 -11.99 0.57 -8.00
C ILE A 130 -12.44 1.85 -8.67
N GLY A 131 -13.41 1.76 -9.58
CA GLY A 131 -14.00 2.92 -10.26
C GLY A 131 -12.99 3.74 -11.08
N GLN A 132 -11.88 3.14 -11.51
CA GLN A 132 -10.88 3.79 -12.35
C GLN A 132 -11.26 3.68 -13.84
N LYS A 133 -10.67 4.54 -14.67
CA LYS A 133 -10.79 4.42 -16.13
C LYS A 133 -10.04 3.18 -16.61
N ALA A 134 -10.61 2.46 -17.57
CA ALA A 134 -9.98 1.26 -18.15
C ALA A 134 -8.58 1.56 -18.72
N SER A 135 -8.36 2.74 -19.30
CA SER A 135 -7.04 3.18 -19.79
C SER A 135 -6.00 3.31 -18.67
N THR A 136 -6.42 3.75 -17.48
CA THR A 136 -5.53 3.84 -16.31
C THR A 136 -5.12 2.44 -15.85
N VAL A 137 -6.07 1.53 -15.78
CA VAL A 137 -5.79 0.13 -15.40
C VAL A 137 -4.86 -0.52 -16.42
N ALA A 138 -5.12 -0.34 -17.72
CA ALA A 138 -4.25 -0.86 -18.78
C ALA A 138 -2.81 -0.33 -18.67
N ASN A 139 -2.63 0.95 -18.36
CA ASN A 139 -1.31 1.53 -18.14
C ASN A 139 -0.59 0.89 -16.95
N ILE A 140 -1.28 0.66 -15.83
CA ILE A 140 -0.71 -0.01 -14.66
C ILE A 140 -0.29 -1.45 -14.98
N VAL A 141 -1.13 -2.21 -15.72
CA VAL A 141 -0.80 -3.55 -16.20
C VAL A 141 0.51 -3.53 -17.00
N ASN A 142 0.64 -2.58 -17.94
CA ASN A 142 1.82 -2.45 -18.77
C ASN A 142 3.07 -2.12 -17.93
N ILE A 143 2.99 -1.17 -16.99
CA ILE A 143 4.09 -0.83 -16.09
C ILE A 143 4.55 -2.06 -15.29
N LEU A 144 3.61 -2.79 -14.67
CA LEU A 144 3.94 -3.99 -13.89
C LEU A 144 4.55 -5.09 -14.77
N LYS A 145 4.07 -5.24 -16.01
CA LYS A 145 4.62 -6.19 -16.99
C LYS A 145 6.04 -5.81 -17.40
N GLU A 146 6.29 -4.57 -17.76
CA GLU A 146 7.61 -4.08 -18.15
C GLU A 146 8.65 -4.20 -17.02
N ARG A 147 8.21 -4.05 -15.77
CA ARG A 147 9.05 -4.19 -14.58
C ARG A 147 9.17 -5.64 -14.07
N GLY A 148 8.54 -6.61 -14.74
CA GLY A 148 8.51 -8.01 -14.31
C GLY A 148 7.78 -8.25 -12.98
N ALA A 149 6.94 -7.31 -12.56
CA ALA A 149 6.18 -7.39 -11.31
C ALA A 149 4.81 -8.07 -11.49
N LEU A 150 4.35 -8.23 -12.72
CA LEU A 150 3.06 -8.87 -13.00
C LEU A 150 3.08 -10.36 -12.63
N GLU A 151 4.22 -11.03 -12.71
CA GLU A 151 4.37 -12.47 -12.43
C GLU A 151 3.91 -12.88 -11.02
N TYR A 152 4.04 -12.01 -10.04
CA TYR A 152 3.60 -12.23 -8.66
C TYR A 152 2.44 -11.33 -8.25
N THR A 153 1.76 -10.70 -9.22
CA THR A 153 0.67 -9.76 -8.98
C THR A 153 -0.61 -10.20 -9.66
N THR A 154 -1.73 -10.15 -8.93
CA THR A 154 -3.09 -10.28 -9.48
C THR A 154 -3.74 -8.90 -9.49
N ILE A 155 -4.38 -8.53 -10.62
CA ILE A 155 -5.11 -7.28 -10.74
C ILE A 155 -6.61 -7.58 -10.72
N VAL A 156 -7.31 -7.00 -9.74
CA VAL A 156 -8.79 -7.05 -9.65
C VAL A 156 -9.33 -5.72 -10.14
N SER A 157 -10.07 -5.72 -11.22
CA SER A 157 -10.57 -4.49 -11.85
C SER A 157 -12.09 -4.41 -11.81
N ALA A 158 -12.60 -3.34 -11.21
CA ALA A 158 -13.98 -2.88 -11.35
C ALA A 158 -13.93 -1.42 -11.84
N THR A 159 -13.98 -1.23 -13.16
CA THR A 159 -13.83 0.08 -13.78
C THR A 159 -15.01 1.00 -13.49
N ALA A 160 -14.87 2.27 -13.83
CA ALA A 160 -15.98 3.26 -13.68
C ALA A 160 -17.23 2.95 -14.52
N ALA A 161 -17.10 2.09 -15.54
CA ALA A 161 -18.21 1.64 -16.36
C ALA A 161 -18.99 0.46 -15.73
N GLU A 162 -18.42 -0.19 -14.72
CA GLU A 162 -19.06 -1.31 -14.03
C GLU A 162 -20.10 -0.85 -13.02
N SER A 163 -21.03 -1.76 -12.68
CA SER A 163 -22.07 -1.48 -11.69
C SER A 163 -21.49 -1.11 -10.32
N ALA A 164 -22.21 -0.28 -9.55
CA ALA A 164 -21.86 0.06 -8.19
C ALA A 164 -21.67 -1.20 -7.30
N ALA A 165 -22.44 -2.26 -7.55
CA ALA A 165 -22.30 -3.53 -6.83
C ALA A 165 -20.94 -4.19 -7.07
N LEU A 166 -20.43 -4.19 -8.30
CA LEU A 166 -19.09 -4.74 -8.59
C LEU A 166 -17.97 -3.87 -8.00
N GLN A 167 -18.09 -2.55 -8.06
CA GLN A 167 -17.15 -1.64 -7.41
C GLN A 167 -17.14 -1.81 -5.89
N TYR A 168 -18.28 -2.07 -5.28
CA TYR A 168 -18.42 -2.36 -3.85
C TYR A 168 -17.73 -3.67 -3.46
N TYR A 169 -17.86 -4.74 -4.26
CA TYR A 169 -17.28 -6.03 -3.95
C TYR A 169 -15.79 -6.15 -4.33
N ALA A 170 -15.26 -5.31 -5.19
CA ALA A 170 -13.88 -5.40 -5.66
C ALA A 170 -12.84 -5.46 -4.54
N PRO A 171 -12.87 -4.59 -3.51
CA PRO A 171 -11.93 -4.70 -2.39
C PRO A 171 -12.07 -5.99 -1.60
N MET A 172 -13.29 -6.51 -1.46
CA MET A 172 -13.54 -7.77 -0.76
C MET A 172 -12.98 -8.97 -1.53
N ALA A 173 -13.06 -8.95 -2.87
CA ALA A 173 -12.43 -9.95 -3.72
C ALA A 173 -10.91 -9.91 -3.60
N GLY A 174 -10.31 -8.72 -3.63
CA GLY A 174 -8.88 -8.56 -3.39
C GLY A 174 -8.42 -9.07 -2.02
N ALA A 175 -9.20 -8.77 -0.96
CA ALA A 175 -8.94 -9.29 0.37
C ALA A 175 -9.02 -10.83 0.42
N ALA A 176 -10.02 -11.43 -0.22
CA ALA A 176 -10.20 -12.89 -0.27
C ALA A 176 -9.02 -13.59 -0.97
N ILE A 177 -8.51 -13.00 -2.05
CA ILE A 177 -7.30 -13.50 -2.73
C ILE A 177 -6.07 -13.37 -1.82
N GLY A 178 -5.90 -12.24 -1.13
CA GLY A 178 -4.80 -12.04 -0.19
C GLY A 178 -4.86 -13.01 1.00
N GLU A 179 -6.05 -13.28 1.52
CA GLU A 179 -6.28 -14.25 2.59
C GLU A 179 -5.95 -15.69 2.18
N PHE A 180 -6.21 -16.06 0.94
CA PHE A 180 -5.82 -17.36 0.40
C PHE A 180 -4.31 -17.62 0.55
N PHE A 181 -3.48 -16.62 0.29
CA PHE A 181 -2.03 -16.73 0.50
C PHE A 181 -1.67 -16.65 1.99
N ARG A 182 -2.23 -15.68 2.74
CA ARG A 182 -1.99 -15.48 4.16
C ARG A 182 -2.27 -16.74 4.96
N ASP A 183 -3.44 -17.35 4.77
CA ASP A 183 -3.88 -18.52 5.57
C ASP A 183 -3.07 -19.79 5.24
N ARG A 184 -2.34 -19.79 4.12
CA ARG A 184 -1.39 -20.84 3.74
C ARG A 184 0.06 -20.53 4.19
N GLY A 185 0.25 -19.60 5.12
CA GLY A 185 1.55 -19.24 5.68
C GLY A 185 2.42 -18.39 4.75
N LYS A 186 1.84 -17.84 3.68
CA LYS A 186 2.53 -16.98 2.72
C LYS A 186 2.33 -15.49 3.04
N HIS A 187 3.09 -14.62 2.39
CA HIS A 187 2.95 -13.18 2.54
C HIS A 187 2.20 -12.59 1.35
N ALA A 188 1.23 -11.72 1.64
CA ALA A 188 0.48 -11.01 0.62
C ALA A 188 0.42 -9.50 0.92
N LEU A 189 0.34 -8.72 -0.15
CA LEU A 189 0.13 -7.28 -0.14
C LEU A 189 -1.10 -6.97 -0.97
N VAL A 190 -2.09 -6.27 -0.40
CA VAL A 190 -3.25 -5.79 -1.15
C VAL A 190 -3.27 -4.26 -1.18
N VAL A 191 -3.42 -3.72 -2.38
CA VAL A 191 -3.60 -2.28 -2.62
C VAL A 191 -5.05 -2.04 -3.01
N TYR A 192 -5.73 -1.11 -2.35
CA TYR A 192 -7.10 -0.69 -2.68
C TYR A 192 -7.08 0.71 -3.29
N ASP A 193 -7.18 0.82 -4.60
CA ASP A 193 -7.09 2.09 -5.33
C ASP A 193 -8.41 2.42 -6.03
N ASP A 194 -9.36 3.17 -5.42
CA ASP A 194 -9.31 3.72 -4.07
C ASP A 194 -10.60 3.39 -3.27
N LEU A 195 -10.50 3.42 -1.96
CA LEU A 195 -11.65 3.16 -1.07
C LEU A 195 -12.65 4.31 -1.03
N SER A 196 -12.27 5.53 -1.46
CA SER A 196 -13.22 6.65 -1.61
C SER A 196 -14.29 6.29 -2.62
N LYS A 197 -13.91 5.66 -3.74
CA LYS A 197 -14.85 5.20 -4.77
C LYS A 197 -15.69 4.01 -4.31
N GLN A 198 -15.11 3.10 -3.51
CA GLN A 198 -15.92 2.05 -2.87
C GLN A 198 -17.01 2.65 -1.98
N ALA A 199 -16.70 3.67 -1.19
CA ALA A 199 -17.67 4.34 -0.34
C ALA A 199 -18.78 5.00 -1.17
N VAL A 200 -18.43 5.64 -2.29
CA VAL A 200 -19.41 6.22 -3.24
C VAL A 200 -20.32 5.13 -3.82
N ALA A 201 -19.75 4.01 -4.27
CA ALA A 201 -20.53 2.88 -4.78
C ALA A 201 -21.47 2.30 -3.71
N TYR A 202 -21.01 2.19 -2.46
CA TYR A 202 -21.82 1.75 -1.33
C TYR A 202 -22.95 2.73 -1.01
N ARG A 203 -22.68 4.04 -1.08
CA ARG A 203 -23.70 5.08 -0.94
C ARG A 203 -24.78 4.94 -2.02
N GLU A 204 -24.39 4.76 -3.28
CA GLU A 204 -25.30 4.57 -4.39
C GLU A 204 -26.23 3.36 -4.17
N VAL A 205 -25.65 2.19 -3.87
CA VAL A 205 -26.41 0.96 -3.57
C VAL A 205 -27.37 1.17 -2.39
N SER A 206 -26.91 1.85 -1.33
CA SER A 206 -27.72 2.11 -0.13
C SER A 206 -28.89 3.05 -0.41
N LEU A 207 -28.69 4.08 -1.23
CA LEU A 207 -29.76 5.02 -1.65
C LEU A 207 -30.81 4.32 -2.53
N ILE A 208 -30.38 3.46 -3.46
CA ILE A 208 -31.29 2.65 -4.29
C ILE A 208 -32.17 1.74 -3.40
N LEU A 209 -31.55 1.16 -2.35
CA LEU A 209 -32.25 0.32 -1.37
C LEU A 209 -33.07 1.13 -0.34
N ARG A 210 -33.13 2.47 -0.50
CA ARG A 210 -33.85 3.39 0.40
C ARG A 210 -33.42 3.27 1.86
N ARG A 211 -32.14 2.96 2.11
CA ARG A 211 -31.58 2.95 3.47
C ARG A 211 -31.41 4.40 3.96
N PRO A 212 -31.65 4.67 5.26
CA PRO A 212 -31.46 6.02 5.80
C PRO A 212 -30.02 6.47 5.63
N SER A 213 -29.84 7.70 5.16
CA SER A 213 -28.54 8.33 4.98
C SER A 213 -28.20 9.25 6.15
N GLY A 214 -26.90 9.32 6.47
CA GLY A 214 -26.32 10.22 7.46
C GLY A 214 -25.48 11.34 6.82
N ARG A 215 -24.34 11.64 7.44
CA ARG A 215 -23.39 12.66 6.99
C ARG A 215 -22.96 12.42 5.53
N GLU A 216 -22.95 13.45 4.71
CA GLU A 216 -22.58 13.42 3.28
C GLU A 216 -23.38 12.37 2.46
N ALA A 217 -24.60 12.09 2.89
CA ALA A 217 -25.49 11.07 2.33
C ALA A 217 -24.94 9.62 2.38
N TYR A 218 -23.90 9.35 3.15
CA TYR A 218 -23.42 7.99 3.40
C TYR A 218 -24.36 7.26 4.36
N PRO A 219 -24.53 5.93 4.22
CA PRO A 219 -25.26 5.13 5.19
C PRO A 219 -24.52 5.08 6.53
N GLY A 220 -25.26 4.90 7.63
CA GLY A 220 -24.69 4.93 8.97
C GLY A 220 -23.61 3.87 9.26
N ASP A 221 -23.56 2.81 8.45
CA ASP A 221 -22.61 1.71 8.58
C ASP A 221 -21.39 1.82 7.63
N VAL A 222 -21.14 2.97 7.02
CA VAL A 222 -19.99 3.16 6.12
C VAL A 222 -18.65 2.99 6.85
N PHE A 223 -18.56 3.31 8.14
CA PHE A 223 -17.40 3.01 8.96
C PHE A 223 -17.17 1.49 9.03
N TYR A 224 -18.23 0.73 9.27
CA TYR A 224 -18.15 -0.73 9.34
C TYR A 224 -17.77 -1.36 7.99
N LEU A 225 -18.15 -0.76 6.86
CA LEU A 225 -17.71 -1.18 5.54
C LEU A 225 -16.17 -1.26 5.45
N HIS A 226 -15.48 -0.19 5.82
CA HIS A 226 -14.03 -0.13 5.73
C HIS A 226 -13.33 -0.85 6.88
N SER A 227 -13.86 -0.79 8.10
CA SER A 227 -13.25 -1.45 9.26
C SER A 227 -13.22 -2.96 9.11
N ARG A 228 -14.35 -3.59 8.72
CA ARG A 228 -14.38 -5.05 8.51
C ARG A 228 -13.49 -5.52 7.36
N LEU A 229 -13.29 -4.68 6.32
CA LEU A 229 -12.37 -4.96 5.22
C LEU A 229 -10.91 -4.89 5.69
N LEU A 230 -10.54 -3.77 6.31
CA LEU A 230 -9.15 -3.49 6.68
C LEU A 230 -8.66 -4.33 7.86
N GLU A 231 -9.55 -4.73 8.79
CA GLU A 231 -9.20 -5.65 9.87
C GLU A 231 -8.84 -7.06 9.39
N ARG A 232 -9.16 -7.41 8.16
CA ARG A 232 -8.72 -8.69 7.54
C ARG A 232 -7.22 -8.72 7.26
N ALA A 233 -6.57 -7.56 7.12
CA ALA A 233 -5.12 -7.45 7.04
C ALA A 233 -4.51 -7.69 8.44
N ALA A 234 -3.66 -8.70 8.54
CA ALA A 234 -3.05 -9.11 9.80
C ALA A 234 -1.81 -9.98 9.57
N LYS A 235 -0.95 -10.08 10.57
CA LYS A 235 0.08 -11.11 10.70
C LYS A 235 -0.49 -12.25 11.54
N ILE A 236 -0.50 -13.46 10.98
CA ILE A 236 -1.04 -14.65 11.67
C ILE A 236 0.02 -15.25 12.60
N ASN A 237 -0.43 -15.81 13.69
CA ASN A 237 0.40 -16.48 14.69
C ASN A 237 1.29 -17.56 14.03
N ASN A 238 2.54 -17.65 14.46
CA ASN A 238 3.50 -18.62 13.91
C ASN A 238 3.18 -20.08 14.34
N GLN A 239 2.45 -20.26 15.45
CA GLN A 239 2.10 -21.59 15.94
C GLN A 239 1.02 -22.19 15.05
N GLN A 240 1.34 -23.34 14.45
CA GLN A 240 0.47 -24.05 13.52
C GLN A 240 -0.90 -24.37 14.13
N GLU A 241 -0.90 -24.88 15.34
CA GLU A 241 -2.11 -25.28 16.08
C GLU A 241 -3.06 -24.09 16.31
N VAL A 242 -2.50 -22.91 16.56
CA VAL A 242 -3.29 -21.68 16.75
C VAL A 242 -3.86 -21.21 15.41
N ALA A 243 -3.08 -21.25 14.35
CA ALA A 243 -3.51 -20.83 13.02
C ALA A 243 -4.64 -21.71 12.47
N GLU A 244 -4.59 -23.03 12.71
CA GLU A 244 -5.63 -23.99 12.30
C GLU A 244 -6.98 -23.79 13.00
N GLN A 245 -6.97 -23.16 14.17
CA GLN A 245 -8.18 -22.84 14.94
C GLN A 245 -8.76 -21.45 14.61
N MET A 246 -8.19 -20.75 13.63
CA MET A 246 -8.64 -19.40 13.28
C MET A 246 -10.13 -19.39 12.93
N ASN A 247 -10.82 -18.36 13.43
CA ASN A 247 -12.24 -18.19 13.17
C ASN A 247 -12.56 -18.01 11.68
N ASP A 248 -13.72 -18.46 11.25
CA ASP A 248 -14.26 -18.27 9.91
C ASP A 248 -13.34 -18.82 8.77
N LEU A 249 -12.57 -19.89 9.04
CA LEU A 249 -11.78 -20.53 8.00
C LEU A 249 -12.69 -21.12 6.90
N PRO A 250 -12.42 -20.81 5.61
CA PRO A 250 -13.15 -21.45 4.53
C PRO A 250 -12.96 -22.97 4.53
N GLU A 251 -14.03 -23.72 4.29
CA GLU A 251 -13.98 -25.18 4.17
C GLU A 251 -12.94 -25.64 3.14
N SER A 252 -12.79 -24.86 2.04
CA SER A 252 -11.83 -25.14 0.98
C SER A 252 -10.37 -25.08 1.41
N LEU A 253 -10.05 -24.44 2.54
CA LEU A 253 -8.68 -24.32 3.07
C LEU A 253 -8.41 -25.24 4.26
N LYS A 254 -9.38 -26.02 4.72
CA LYS A 254 -9.18 -26.98 5.82
C LYS A 254 -8.05 -27.95 5.49
N GLY A 255 -7.10 -28.11 6.42
CA GLY A 255 -5.91 -28.95 6.23
C GLY A 255 -4.77 -28.29 5.43
N MET A 256 -4.96 -27.10 4.90
CA MET A 256 -3.93 -26.35 4.15
C MET A 256 -3.41 -25.11 4.92
N VAL A 257 -4.04 -24.79 6.04
CA VAL A 257 -3.69 -23.63 6.86
C VAL A 257 -2.29 -23.79 7.43
N LYS A 258 -1.51 -22.69 7.39
CA LYS A 258 -0.17 -22.62 7.99
C LYS A 258 -0.02 -21.33 8.78
N GLY A 259 0.71 -21.40 9.90
CA GLY A 259 1.05 -20.24 10.70
C GLY A 259 2.06 -19.30 10.00
N GLY A 260 2.18 -18.10 10.52
CA GLY A 260 3.21 -17.13 10.11
C GLY A 260 2.91 -16.32 8.86
N GLY A 261 1.81 -16.57 8.17
CA GLY A 261 1.41 -15.78 7.01
C GLY A 261 1.00 -14.35 7.36
N SER A 262 1.02 -13.46 6.37
CA SER A 262 0.62 -12.07 6.54
C SER A 262 -0.16 -11.53 5.35
N LEU A 263 -1.10 -10.63 5.63
CA LEU A 263 -1.76 -9.80 4.63
C LEU A 263 -1.56 -8.34 5.03
N THR A 264 -0.79 -7.61 4.24
CA THR A 264 -0.57 -6.16 4.40
C THR A 264 -1.53 -5.41 3.51
N ALA A 265 -2.14 -4.34 4.00
CA ALA A 265 -3.06 -3.52 3.23
C ALA A 265 -2.53 -2.10 3.03
N LEU A 266 -2.57 -1.62 1.80
CA LEU A 266 -2.34 -0.23 1.42
C LEU A 266 -3.64 0.36 0.84
N PRO A 267 -4.58 0.80 1.68
CA PRO A 267 -5.73 1.54 1.21
C PRO A 267 -5.32 2.92 0.71
N ILE A 268 -5.94 3.36 -0.39
CA ILE A 268 -5.78 4.71 -0.93
C ILE A 268 -7.07 5.47 -0.68
N ILE A 269 -6.94 6.70 -0.20
CA ILE A 269 -8.04 7.66 -0.03
C ILE A 269 -7.71 8.95 -0.79
N GLU A 270 -8.66 9.45 -1.56
CA GLU A 270 -8.55 10.74 -2.23
C GLU A 270 -9.17 11.84 -1.37
N THR A 271 -8.41 12.90 -1.12
CA THR A 271 -8.89 14.13 -0.48
C THR A 271 -9.21 15.19 -1.52
N GLN A 272 -9.92 16.23 -1.09
CA GLN A 272 -10.18 17.43 -1.88
C GLN A 272 -9.57 18.62 -1.14
N ALA A 273 -8.71 19.37 -1.80
CA ALA A 273 -8.01 20.53 -1.24
C ALA A 273 -7.30 20.25 0.10
N GLY A 274 -6.74 19.04 0.24
CA GLY A 274 -6.03 18.62 1.45
C GLY A 274 -6.91 18.36 2.68
N ASP A 275 -8.24 18.34 2.54
CA ASP A 275 -9.15 18.17 3.68
C ASP A 275 -9.18 16.72 4.18
N VAL A 276 -8.38 16.46 5.22
CA VAL A 276 -8.36 15.18 5.95
C VAL A 276 -9.47 15.07 6.99
N SER A 277 -10.22 16.16 7.26
CA SER A 277 -11.33 16.19 8.22
C SER A 277 -12.67 15.73 7.63
N ALA A 278 -12.73 15.50 6.32
CA ALA A 278 -13.88 14.94 5.65
C ALA A 278 -14.25 13.56 6.22
N TYR A 279 -15.47 13.11 5.97
CA TYR A 279 -16.05 11.95 6.66
C TYR A 279 -15.29 10.64 6.36
N ILE A 280 -15.06 10.33 5.11
CA ILE A 280 -14.36 9.08 4.74
C ILE A 280 -12.87 9.09 5.14
N PRO A 281 -12.08 10.15 4.85
CA PRO A 281 -10.71 10.26 5.34
C PRO A 281 -10.58 10.03 6.84
N THR A 282 -11.38 10.72 7.66
CA THR A 282 -11.34 10.60 9.13
C THR A 282 -11.59 9.16 9.58
N ASN A 283 -12.59 8.49 8.99
CA ASN A 283 -12.90 7.11 9.30
C ASN A 283 -11.73 6.17 9.01
N VAL A 284 -11.12 6.29 7.83
CA VAL A 284 -10.04 5.37 7.42
C VAL A 284 -8.75 5.63 8.19
N ILE A 285 -8.41 6.89 8.49
CA ILE A 285 -7.28 7.24 9.37
C ILE A 285 -7.42 6.56 10.74
N SER A 286 -8.64 6.49 11.30
CA SER A 286 -8.87 5.86 12.60
C SER A 286 -8.76 4.33 12.57
N ILE A 287 -9.05 3.70 11.44
CA ILE A 287 -9.01 2.24 11.27
C ILE A 287 -7.57 1.74 11.02
N THR A 288 -6.74 2.54 10.33
CA THR A 288 -5.41 2.14 9.89
C THR A 288 -4.34 2.29 10.97
N ASP A 289 -3.21 1.63 10.77
CA ASP A 289 -2.05 1.64 11.67
C ASP A 289 -1.08 2.80 11.37
N GLY A 290 -1.53 3.76 10.61
CA GLY A 290 -0.81 4.95 10.19
C GLY A 290 -1.23 5.44 8.82
N GLN A 291 -0.62 6.54 8.39
CA GLN A 291 -0.88 7.14 7.08
C GLN A 291 0.36 7.77 6.47
N ILE A 292 0.45 7.66 5.14
CA ILE A 292 1.37 8.40 4.28
C ILE A 292 0.56 9.52 3.64
N TYR A 293 0.79 10.76 4.07
CA TYR A 293 0.09 11.93 3.55
C TYR A 293 0.89 12.59 2.43
N LEU A 294 0.24 12.80 1.28
CA LEU A 294 0.81 13.46 0.12
C LEU A 294 0.27 14.88 -0.02
N ASP A 295 1.19 15.83 0.01
CA ASP A 295 0.88 17.25 -0.05
C ASP A 295 1.02 17.80 -1.48
N THR A 296 0.00 18.53 -1.95
CA THR A 296 -0.04 19.13 -3.30
C THR A 296 1.02 20.21 -3.47
N ASN A 297 1.33 20.98 -2.42
CA ASN A 297 2.34 22.04 -2.52
C ASN A 297 3.73 21.46 -2.68
N LEU A 298 4.06 20.40 -1.91
CA LEU A 298 5.33 19.69 -2.07
C LEU A 298 5.45 19.07 -3.47
N PHE A 299 4.36 18.50 -3.99
CA PHE A 299 4.33 17.96 -5.35
C PHE A 299 4.64 19.00 -6.42
N ASN A 300 4.01 20.18 -6.31
CA ASN A 300 4.21 21.31 -7.22
C ASN A 300 5.60 21.92 -7.12
N GLN A 301 6.22 21.87 -5.94
CA GLN A 301 7.60 22.29 -5.71
C GLN A 301 8.64 21.29 -6.24
N GLY A 302 8.21 20.13 -6.77
CA GLY A 302 9.09 19.12 -7.34
C GLY A 302 9.63 18.09 -6.34
N PHE A 303 9.17 18.11 -5.07
CA PHE A 303 9.46 17.05 -4.11
C PHE A 303 8.60 15.82 -4.42
N ARG A 304 9.24 14.77 -4.93
CA ARG A 304 8.56 13.53 -5.34
C ARG A 304 9.35 12.32 -4.84
N PRO A 305 8.68 11.44 -4.04
CA PRO A 305 7.28 11.49 -3.58
C PRO A 305 7.02 12.68 -2.65
N ALA A 306 5.83 13.29 -2.81
CA ALA A 306 5.43 14.52 -2.12
C ALA A 306 4.94 14.25 -0.68
N ILE A 307 5.68 13.48 0.09
CA ILE A 307 5.29 13.02 1.42
C ILE A 307 5.50 14.13 2.45
N ASP A 308 4.43 14.51 3.13
CA ASP A 308 4.53 15.35 4.31
C ASP A 308 4.88 14.50 5.54
N VAL A 309 6.13 14.58 5.96
CA VAL A 309 6.68 13.80 7.08
C VAL A 309 6.08 14.22 8.43
N GLY A 310 5.60 15.46 8.55
CA GLY A 310 5.01 15.98 9.77
C GLY A 310 3.67 15.33 10.12
N ILE A 311 2.82 15.12 9.11
CA ILE A 311 1.49 14.54 9.25
C ILE A 311 1.50 13.01 9.07
N SER A 312 2.49 12.49 8.35
CA SER A 312 2.62 11.06 8.10
C SER A 312 3.11 10.30 9.33
N VAL A 313 2.51 9.16 9.63
CA VAL A 313 2.79 8.35 10.82
C VAL A 313 2.73 6.87 10.48
N SER A 314 3.68 6.08 10.99
CA SER A 314 3.56 4.63 11.11
C SER A 314 3.49 4.26 12.60
N ARG A 315 2.42 3.60 13.03
CA ARG A 315 2.26 3.15 14.42
C ARG A 315 3.11 1.91 14.74
N VAL A 316 3.50 1.15 13.75
CA VAL A 316 4.44 0.03 13.88
C VAL A 316 5.88 0.55 14.03
N GLY A 317 6.21 1.59 13.28
CA GLY A 317 7.46 2.32 13.40
C GLY A 317 8.69 1.43 13.26
N GLY A 318 9.71 1.72 14.06
CA GLY A 318 11.00 1.03 14.02
C GLY A 318 10.97 -0.46 14.36
N SER A 319 9.84 -1.02 14.81
CA SER A 319 9.67 -2.47 15.00
C SER A 319 9.67 -3.24 13.68
N ALA A 320 9.28 -2.59 12.59
CA ALA A 320 9.26 -3.14 11.23
C ALA A 320 10.50 -2.76 10.40
N GLN A 321 11.48 -2.08 10.98
CA GLN A 321 12.72 -1.72 10.28
C GLN A 321 13.83 -2.72 10.54
N ILE A 322 14.65 -2.96 9.53
CA ILE A 322 15.95 -3.64 9.72
C ILE A 322 16.87 -2.80 10.61
N LYS A 323 17.77 -3.45 11.34
CA LYS A 323 18.62 -2.80 12.34
C LYS A 323 19.48 -1.67 11.77
N SER A 324 20.03 -1.86 10.56
CA SER A 324 20.84 -0.87 9.84
C SER A 324 20.02 0.40 9.52
N MET A 325 18.82 0.25 8.94
CA MET A 325 17.94 1.37 8.66
C MET A 325 17.53 2.10 9.95
N LYS A 326 17.11 1.39 10.97
CA LYS A 326 16.72 1.97 12.26
C LYS A 326 17.85 2.81 12.88
N LYS A 327 19.10 2.34 12.77
CA LYS A 327 20.28 3.05 13.31
C LYS A 327 20.61 4.31 12.52
N VAL A 328 20.44 4.29 11.20
CA VAL A 328 20.78 5.41 10.31
C VAL A 328 19.64 6.45 10.26
N ALA A 329 18.41 6.00 10.13
CA ALA A 329 17.24 6.86 9.92
C ALA A 329 16.54 7.28 11.23
N GLY A 330 16.99 6.82 12.38
CA GLY A 330 16.27 7.04 13.66
C GLY A 330 16.06 8.51 14.04
N THR A 331 16.93 9.40 13.64
CA THR A 331 16.82 10.85 13.88
C THR A 331 16.26 11.61 12.67
N LEU A 332 16.24 11.01 11.48
CA LEU A 332 15.94 11.71 10.23
C LEU A 332 14.60 12.44 10.25
N LYS A 333 13.59 11.82 10.84
CA LYS A 333 12.25 12.44 10.95
C LYS A 333 12.28 13.70 11.83
N ILE A 334 13.01 13.65 12.94
CA ILE A 334 13.17 14.78 13.87
C ILE A 334 14.00 15.87 13.20
N ASP A 335 15.10 15.51 12.55
CA ASP A 335 15.99 16.43 11.83
C ASP A 335 15.21 17.17 10.72
N GLN A 336 14.33 16.47 10.00
CA GLN A 336 13.50 17.08 8.97
C GLN A 336 12.40 18.00 9.54
N ALA A 337 11.83 17.66 10.69
CA ALA A 337 10.87 18.52 11.37
C ALA A 337 11.54 19.83 11.84
N GLN A 338 12.72 19.74 12.49
CA GLN A 338 13.51 20.91 12.89
C GLN A 338 13.91 21.78 11.69
N TYR A 339 14.35 21.16 10.60
CA TYR A 339 14.67 21.88 9.37
C TYR A 339 13.48 22.71 8.87
N ARG A 340 12.27 22.13 8.82
CA ARG A 340 11.08 22.86 8.35
C ARG A 340 10.72 24.07 9.23
N GLU A 341 10.82 23.92 10.55
CA GLU A 341 10.60 25.02 11.49
C GLU A 341 11.62 26.13 11.28
N LEU A 342 12.91 25.79 11.18
CA LEU A 342 13.99 26.75 10.98
C LEU A 342 13.93 27.37 9.59
N GLU A 343 13.57 26.66 8.55
CA GLU A 343 13.40 27.22 7.20
C GLU A 343 12.26 28.24 7.14
N ALA A 344 11.14 27.95 7.82
CA ALA A 344 10.03 28.89 7.94
C ALA A 344 10.46 30.18 8.66
N PHE A 345 11.21 30.05 9.75
CA PHE A 345 11.73 31.16 10.51
C PHE A 345 12.78 31.98 9.71
N ALA A 346 13.67 31.28 9.00
CA ALA A 346 14.73 31.92 8.20
C ALA A 346 14.21 32.82 7.06
N LYS A 347 12.99 32.58 6.59
CA LYS A 347 12.35 33.48 5.59
C LYS A 347 12.05 34.88 6.13
N PHE A 348 12.01 35.05 7.43
CA PHE A 348 11.67 36.32 8.11
C PHE A 348 12.86 36.93 8.84
N SER A 349 14.00 36.24 8.97
CA SER A 349 15.18 36.70 9.70
C SER A 349 16.34 36.97 8.73
N SER A 350 16.97 38.15 8.84
CA SER A 350 18.14 38.51 8.04
C SER A 350 19.46 37.99 8.61
N ASP A 351 19.51 37.72 9.94
CA ASP A 351 20.69 37.27 10.64
C ASP A 351 20.50 35.83 11.15
N MET A 352 21.24 34.88 10.57
CA MET A 352 21.31 33.49 11.04
C MET A 352 22.66 33.21 11.67
N ASP A 353 22.63 32.55 12.83
CA ASP A 353 23.83 31.99 13.42
C ASP A 353 24.34 30.77 12.58
N ALA A 354 25.65 30.47 12.73
CA ALA A 354 26.29 29.42 11.95
C ALA A 354 25.68 28.01 12.17
N VAL A 355 25.18 27.72 13.37
CA VAL A 355 24.58 26.42 13.72
C VAL A 355 23.24 26.24 12.99
N THR A 356 22.41 27.28 13.04
CA THR A 356 21.12 27.32 12.30
C THR A 356 21.34 27.18 10.81
N ALA A 357 22.32 27.90 10.24
CA ALA A 357 22.66 27.80 8.81
C ALA A 357 23.11 26.39 8.43
N MET A 358 23.93 25.72 9.23
CA MET A 358 24.36 24.33 9.01
C MET A 358 23.18 23.35 9.09
N THR A 359 22.25 23.55 10.02
CA THR A 359 21.07 22.69 10.16
C THR A 359 20.15 22.82 8.96
N ILE A 360 19.95 24.03 8.46
CA ILE A 360 19.16 24.29 7.25
C ILE A 360 19.85 23.68 6.01
N ASP A 361 21.15 23.86 5.85
CA ASP A 361 21.90 23.26 4.72
C ASP A 361 21.79 21.73 4.72
N ARG A 362 22.01 21.10 5.88
CA ARG A 362 21.85 19.64 6.03
C ARG A 362 20.42 19.18 5.71
N GLY A 363 19.40 19.89 6.19
CA GLY A 363 18.00 19.59 5.92
C GLY A 363 17.65 19.69 4.43
N ARG A 364 18.12 20.73 3.75
CA ARG A 364 17.97 20.90 2.29
C ARG A 364 18.62 19.77 1.51
N LYS A 365 19.84 19.38 1.86
CA LYS A 365 20.56 18.27 1.23
C LYS A 365 19.86 16.93 1.47
N ASN A 366 19.37 16.68 2.68
CA ASN A 366 18.57 15.49 2.99
C ASN A 366 17.27 15.47 2.16
N ASN A 367 16.59 16.59 1.96
CA ASN A 367 15.43 16.68 1.09
C ASN A 367 15.79 16.28 -0.37
N GLN A 368 16.94 16.72 -0.90
CA GLN A 368 17.38 16.31 -2.23
C GLN A 368 17.66 14.80 -2.32
N LEU A 369 18.25 14.20 -1.26
CA LEU A 369 18.46 12.76 -1.21
C LEU A 369 17.14 11.97 -1.17
N LEU A 370 16.08 12.51 -0.55
CA LEU A 370 14.79 11.83 -0.44
C LEU A 370 13.99 11.87 -1.74
N ILE A 371 14.30 12.76 -2.67
CA ILE A 371 13.67 12.77 -4.00
C ILE A 371 14.05 11.49 -4.75
N GLN A 372 13.04 10.88 -5.37
CA GLN A 372 13.17 9.62 -6.08
C GLN A 372 12.27 9.60 -7.31
N ALA A 373 12.79 9.07 -8.41
CA ALA A 373 12.00 8.92 -9.63
C ALA A 373 10.88 7.88 -9.44
N GLN A 374 9.80 8.07 -10.17
CA GLN A 374 8.68 7.14 -10.19
C GLN A 374 9.08 5.81 -10.85
N TYR A 375 8.58 4.71 -10.33
CA TYR A 375 8.86 3.35 -10.80
C TYR A 375 10.34 2.95 -10.76
N ALA A 376 11.05 3.52 -9.81
CA ALA A 376 12.47 3.25 -9.57
C ALA A 376 12.73 2.97 -8.07
N PRO A 377 12.15 1.90 -7.52
CA PRO A 377 12.41 1.53 -6.13
C PRO A 377 13.89 1.18 -5.93
N MET A 378 14.41 1.52 -4.75
CA MET A 378 15.81 1.33 -4.37
C MET A 378 15.95 0.22 -3.33
N PRO A 379 16.91 -0.71 -3.47
CA PRO A 379 17.20 -1.71 -2.44
C PRO A 379 17.53 -1.09 -1.09
N VAL A 380 17.07 -1.71 0.00
CA VAL A 380 17.22 -1.15 1.36
C VAL A 380 18.69 -0.89 1.73
N ALA A 381 19.63 -1.75 1.33
CA ALA A 381 21.05 -1.54 1.58
C ALA A 381 21.58 -0.23 0.97
N GLU A 382 21.16 0.08 -0.25
CA GLU A 382 21.53 1.32 -0.94
C GLU A 382 20.88 2.54 -0.27
N GLN A 383 19.63 2.41 0.15
CA GLN A 383 18.94 3.45 0.92
C GLN A 383 19.70 3.78 2.21
N VAL A 384 20.10 2.73 2.97
CA VAL A 384 20.87 2.90 4.21
C VAL A 384 22.20 3.61 3.94
N ALA A 385 22.93 3.21 2.91
CA ALA A 385 24.21 3.79 2.55
C ALA A 385 24.09 5.28 2.23
N ILE A 386 23.12 5.67 1.40
CA ILE A 386 22.99 7.07 1.01
C ILE A 386 22.41 7.95 2.14
N LEU A 387 21.46 7.43 2.90
CA LEU A 387 20.90 8.15 4.05
C LEU A 387 21.96 8.35 5.17
N TYR A 388 22.90 7.43 5.30
CA TYR A 388 24.04 7.61 6.21
C TYR A 388 24.85 8.86 5.85
N CYS A 389 25.12 9.10 4.58
CA CYS A 389 25.81 10.31 4.12
C CYS A 389 25.08 11.59 4.54
N GLY A 390 23.76 11.60 4.38
CA GLY A 390 22.92 12.76 4.74
C GLY A 390 22.85 12.98 6.26
N THR A 391 22.50 11.93 7.01
CA THR A 391 22.29 12.03 8.47
C THR A 391 23.59 12.31 9.25
N LYS A 392 24.75 11.87 8.75
CA LYS A 392 26.06 12.16 9.34
C LYS A 392 26.71 13.45 8.86
N GLY A 393 26.02 14.23 8.02
CA GLY A 393 26.52 15.52 7.53
C GLY A 393 27.72 15.40 6.58
N LEU A 394 27.95 14.24 5.96
CA LEU A 394 29.08 14.01 5.06
C LEU A 394 28.94 14.78 3.73
N LEU A 395 27.77 15.37 3.48
CA LEU A 395 27.49 16.19 2.29
C LEU A 395 27.83 17.67 2.49
N SER A 396 28.46 18.07 3.59
CA SER A 396 28.73 19.49 3.89
C SER A 396 29.46 20.25 2.79
N GLN A 397 30.37 19.57 2.08
CA GLN A 397 31.15 20.16 0.98
C GLN A 397 30.52 19.96 -0.42
N VAL A 398 29.40 19.23 -0.51
CA VAL A 398 28.70 19.01 -1.78
C VAL A 398 27.70 20.15 -2.00
N PRO A 399 27.79 20.92 -3.10
CA PRO A 399 26.78 21.93 -3.45
C PRO A 399 25.39 21.31 -3.58
N LEU A 400 24.34 22.06 -3.22
CA LEU A 400 22.97 21.56 -3.19
C LEU A 400 22.52 21.00 -4.55
N GLU A 401 22.88 21.67 -5.64
CA GLU A 401 22.57 21.30 -7.00
C GLU A 401 23.23 19.99 -7.45
N HIS A 402 24.34 19.58 -6.82
CA HIS A 402 25.10 18.37 -7.13
C HIS A 402 24.82 17.17 -6.20
N VAL A 403 23.91 17.31 -5.26
CA VAL A 403 23.59 16.23 -4.31
C VAL A 403 23.06 14.98 -5.02
N ARG A 404 22.26 15.15 -6.08
CA ARG A 404 21.73 14.02 -6.88
C ARG A 404 22.82 13.34 -7.71
N ASP A 405 23.70 14.12 -8.33
CA ASP A 405 24.83 13.60 -9.09
C ASP A 405 25.78 12.82 -8.17
N PHE A 406 26.01 13.34 -6.95
CA PHE A 406 26.76 12.65 -5.92
C PHE A 406 26.09 11.32 -5.55
N GLN A 407 24.79 11.31 -5.32
CA GLN A 407 24.05 10.08 -4.99
C GLN A 407 24.25 9.01 -6.07
N GLU A 408 24.09 9.37 -7.32
CA GLU A 408 24.22 8.46 -8.45
C GLU A 408 25.63 7.88 -8.56
N GLN A 409 26.65 8.74 -8.52
CA GLN A 409 28.05 8.34 -8.56
C GLN A 409 28.45 7.46 -7.37
N TYR A 410 28.03 7.84 -6.17
CA TYR A 410 28.31 7.07 -4.94
C TYR A 410 27.70 5.67 -5.00
N LEU A 411 26.44 5.55 -5.40
CA LEU A 411 25.79 4.26 -5.55
C LEU A 411 26.41 3.40 -6.65
N ASN A 412 26.87 4.00 -7.76
CA ASN A 412 27.55 3.28 -8.82
C ASN A 412 28.90 2.70 -8.31
N VAL A 413 29.66 3.47 -7.54
CA VAL A 413 30.90 2.98 -6.90
C VAL A 413 30.62 1.85 -5.92
N LEU A 414 29.58 1.98 -5.09
CA LEU A 414 29.20 0.94 -4.14
C LEU A 414 28.81 -0.37 -4.84
N ARG A 415 28.03 -0.28 -5.91
CA ARG A 415 27.61 -1.45 -6.70
C ARG A 415 28.78 -2.14 -7.41
N ALA A 416 29.71 -1.34 -7.95
CA ALA A 416 30.84 -1.86 -8.72
C ALA A 416 31.96 -2.45 -7.85
N SER A 417 32.29 -1.81 -6.71
CA SER A 417 33.49 -2.13 -5.95
C SER A 417 33.24 -2.60 -4.51
N HIS A 418 32.05 -2.36 -3.96
CA HIS A 418 31.75 -2.58 -2.55
C HIS A 418 30.44 -3.35 -2.29
N LYS A 419 29.95 -4.08 -3.29
CA LYS A 419 28.71 -4.85 -3.16
C LYS A 419 28.78 -5.84 -2.00
N ASP A 420 29.82 -6.67 -1.97
CA ASP A 420 29.95 -7.72 -0.96
C ASP A 420 30.54 -7.22 0.36
N SER A 421 31.40 -6.20 0.32
CA SER A 421 32.07 -5.66 1.51
C SER A 421 31.21 -4.67 2.30
N VAL A 422 30.29 -3.95 1.66
CA VAL A 422 29.45 -2.91 2.30
C VAL A 422 27.97 -3.23 2.15
N LEU A 423 27.45 -3.32 0.92
CA LEU A 423 26.00 -3.44 0.73
C LEU A 423 25.42 -4.73 1.32
N ALA A 424 26.11 -5.87 1.19
CA ALA A 424 25.65 -7.12 1.78
C ALA A 424 25.56 -7.09 3.32
N GLY A 425 26.39 -6.29 3.98
CA GLY A 425 26.35 -6.09 5.43
C GLY A 425 25.29 -5.12 5.93
N LEU A 426 24.66 -4.35 5.04
CA LEU A 426 23.63 -3.37 5.36
C LEU A 426 22.20 -3.89 5.15
N ALA A 427 22.04 -4.97 4.40
CA ALA A 427 20.77 -5.60 4.07
C ALA A 427 20.09 -6.32 5.24
#